data_fe31243d0e8868ce9376a48e52eb38d3
#
_entry.id   fe31243d0e8868ce9376a48e52eb38d3
#
_cell.length_a   1.000
_cell.length_b   1.000
_cell.length_c   1.000
_cell.angle_alpha   90.00
_cell.angle_beta   90.00
_cell.angle_gamma   90.00
#
_symmetry.space_group_name_H-M   'P 1'
#
loop_
_entity.id
_entity.type
_entity.pdbx_description
1 polymer ?
#
loop_
_entity_poly.entity_id
_entity_poly.type
_entity_poly.pdbx_seq_one_letter_code
_entity_poly.pdbx_strand_id
1 'polypeptide(L)'
;MRKLSVLLLVLLLATSLFAQSASEAPKTSDDPFSDYVELIMYSSGSSGKDKEMVMEKFNELLKEKCNTTINVTCLGWDNYRNQYQLILTTGEPADLMYVNPSLYSQYATTGAFTDLTEMFPKYMPTVYSYFTEGQLNQAKVDGKLYEIPSYESNFGTNGIFYRQDLGEKYGVPKIDSIESFESYADAIAANEPAIRVIDGNPEQALFQFFKAYYGFEAIAGSTSSIVMVKSMDDIHDIIAYPFTDEYVEWAHRMQSWAQKGYWSSNALSSTTDPWSSIQAGTSAITQANADGAKNMMAYMATKVPQAVCAYWPFAQLTGYTFVNPVTENGYAIPASSPNAERALRVLEIIKTDQELFDLWMYGIEGRHFTITAEGNLIKPAVGVDPATVNNHSMSGAQYAMRVSTLMRNDDGVWEGYEPLLDYLKSVEVLNKFGSASLDYSNVQAELAAVNQVVQQYGYPINIGIVDDVDAAIAEYRKQLQAAGIDKLLAEVSAQMEAYYTRNNIN
;
A
#
# COMPACT_ATOMS: atom_id res chain seq x y z
N MET A 1 48.55 -56.86 17.91
CA MET A 1 47.35 -56.86 18.78
C MET A 1 47.45 -55.95 20.00
N ARG A 2 48.64 -55.75 20.63
CA ARG A 2 48.75 -54.83 21.82
C ARG A 2 48.68 -53.33 21.54
N LYS A 3 48.83 -52.85 20.30
CA LYS A 3 48.72 -51.43 19.92
C LYS A 3 47.27 -50.99 19.59
N LEU A 4 46.40 -51.93 19.27
CA LEU A 4 44.98 -51.65 19.03
C LEU A 4 44.17 -51.49 20.33
N SER A 5 44.57 -52.21 21.38
CA SER A 5 43.91 -52.16 22.70
C SER A 5 44.19 -50.86 23.46
N VAL A 6 45.31 -50.18 23.22
CA VAL A 6 45.67 -48.90 23.85
C VAL A 6 44.93 -47.76 23.17
N LEU A 7 44.67 -47.85 21.85
CA LEU A 7 43.89 -46.82 21.12
C LEU A 7 42.40 -46.83 21.50
N LEU A 8 41.85 -48.03 21.79
CA LEU A 8 40.44 -48.14 22.23
C LEU A 8 40.25 -47.64 23.67
N LEU A 9 41.26 -47.77 24.55
CA LEU A 9 41.19 -47.28 25.93
C LEU A 9 41.32 -45.75 26.01
N VAL A 10 42.07 -45.10 25.10
CA VAL A 10 42.18 -43.65 25.03
C VAL A 10 40.93 -43.03 24.44
N LEU A 11 40.23 -43.69 23.51
CA LEU A 11 38.93 -43.23 23.00
C LEU A 11 37.82 -43.35 24.06
N LEU A 12 37.83 -44.35 24.92
CA LEU A 12 36.86 -44.52 26.01
C LEU A 12 37.06 -43.51 27.17
N LEU A 13 38.31 -43.07 27.40
CA LEU A 13 38.62 -42.02 28.39
C LEU A 13 38.32 -40.60 27.86
N ALA A 14 38.37 -40.39 26.55
CA ALA A 14 37.99 -39.11 25.95
C ALA A 14 36.48 -38.87 25.93
N THR A 15 35.66 -39.93 25.86
CA THR A 15 34.20 -39.82 25.92
C THR A 15 33.66 -39.61 27.34
N SER A 16 34.42 -39.97 28.40
CA SER A 16 33.98 -39.71 29.78
C SER A 16 34.31 -38.29 30.28
N LEU A 17 35.19 -37.54 29.57
CA LEU A 17 35.47 -36.13 29.90
C LEU A 17 34.53 -35.15 29.20
N PHE A 18 33.77 -35.60 28.18
CA PHE A 18 32.72 -34.80 27.56
C PHE A 18 31.33 -35.02 28.16
N ALA A 19 31.16 -35.98 29.07
CA ALA A 19 29.89 -36.30 29.70
C ALA A 19 29.64 -35.51 31.01
N GLN A 20 30.55 -34.62 31.42
CA GLN A 20 30.43 -33.87 32.67
C GLN A 20 30.31 -32.35 32.51
N SER A 21 30.05 -31.88 31.27
CA SER A 21 29.53 -30.56 31.01
C SER A 21 28.10 -30.65 30.41
N ALA A 22 27.26 -31.52 30.96
CA ALA A 22 25.84 -31.25 30.89
C ALA A 22 25.62 -30.01 31.74
N SER A 23 25.74 -28.85 31.09
CA SER A 23 25.32 -27.60 31.66
C SER A 23 23.92 -27.78 32.25
N GLU A 24 23.73 -27.35 33.46
CA GLU A 24 22.40 -27.04 34.00
C GLU A 24 21.58 -26.42 32.85
N ALA A 25 20.43 -27.02 32.55
CA ALA A 25 19.46 -26.38 31.67
C ALA A 25 19.29 -24.96 32.22
N PRO A 26 19.38 -23.92 31.39
CA PRO A 26 19.19 -22.57 31.86
C PRO A 26 17.87 -22.56 32.62
N LYS A 27 17.88 -22.10 33.86
CA LYS A 27 16.65 -21.76 34.59
C LYS A 27 15.96 -20.78 33.65
N THR A 28 14.90 -21.21 32.99
CA THR A 28 14.01 -20.31 32.28
C THR A 28 13.47 -19.36 33.35
N SER A 29 13.96 -18.14 33.38
CA SER A 29 13.30 -17.10 34.14
C SER A 29 11.89 -17.01 33.57
N ASP A 30 10.86 -16.83 34.41
CA ASP A 30 9.50 -16.58 33.93
C ASP A 30 9.39 -15.26 33.13
N ASP A 31 10.45 -14.46 33.12
CA ASP A 31 10.54 -13.23 32.36
C ASP A 31 10.94 -13.51 30.91
N PRO A 32 10.05 -13.27 29.94
CA PRO A 32 10.31 -13.49 28.53
C PRO A 32 11.40 -12.58 27.95
N PHE A 33 11.86 -11.55 28.68
CA PHE A 33 12.88 -10.59 28.28
C PHE A 33 14.19 -10.75 29.09
N SER A 34 14.37 -11.84 29.81
CA SER A 34 15.58 -12.09 30.61
C SER A 34 16.87 -12.07 29.79
N ASP A 35 16.84 -12.60 28.57
CA ASP A 35 17.99 -12.65 27.66
C ASP A 35 17.90 -11.50 26.64
N TYR A 36 19.05 -10.90 26.34
CA TYR A 36 19.14 -9.93 25.25
C TYR A 36 18.98 -10.62 23.88
N VAL A 37 18.14 -10.00 23.03
CA VAL A 37 17.93 -10.45 21.64
C VAL A 37 18.03 -9.26 20.71
N GLU A 38 18.76 -9.41 19.62
CA GLU A 38 18.68 -8.52 18.46
C GLU A 38 17.75 -9.15 17.41
N LEU A 39 16.65 -8.48 17.07
CA LEU A 39 15.74 -8.90 16.01
C LEU A 39 16.21 -8.34 14.65
N ILE A 40 16.24 -9.18 13.65
CA ILE A 40 16.58 -8.79 12.27
C ILE A 40 15.31 -8.57 11.49
N MET A 41 15.13 -7.33 10.97
CA MET A 41 13.96 -6.93 10.20
C MET A 41 14.33 -6.54 8.78
N TYR A 42 13.62 -7.10 7.81
CA TYR A 42 13.69 -6.66 6.41
C TYR A 42 12.43 -5.86 6.04
N SER A 43 12.65 -4.70 5.43
CA SER A 43 11.62 -3.81 4.91
C SER A 43 11.82 -3.58 3.42
N SER A 44 10.73 -3.35 2.69
CA SER A 44 10.82 -2.86 1.31
C SER A 44 10.83 -1.33 1.28
N GLY A 45 11.52 -0.77 0.30
CA GLY A 45 11.62 0.66 0.07
C GLY A 45 12.98 1.25 0.45
N SER A 46 13.06 2.60 0.45
CA SER A 46 14.29 3.32 0.74
C SER A 46 14.38 3.71 2.22
N SER A 47 15.61 3.85 2.71
CA SER A 47 15.84 4.40 4.04
C SER A 47 16.20 5.89 3.97
N GLY A 48 15.72 6.64 4.96
CA GLY A 48 16.07 8.05 5.15
C GLY A 48 17.49 8.22 5.71
N LYS A 49 18.07 9.40 5.50
CA LYS A 49 19.44 9.69 5.98
C LYS A 49 19.56 9.74 7.49
N ASP A 50 18.51 10.14 8.21
CA ASP A 50 18.51 10.19 9.68
C ASP A 50 18.04 8.87 10.31
N LYS A 51 17.80 7.80 9.52
CA LYS A 51 17.36 6.49 10.01
C LYS A 51 18.25 5.95 11.12
N GLU A 52 19.56 5.92 10.90
CA GLU A 52 20.51 5.31 11.86
C GLU A 52 20.47 6.05 13.21
N MET A 53 20.41 7.39 13.21
CA MET A 53 20.28 8.22 14.41
C MET A 53 18.99 7.93 15.16
N VAL A 54 17.87 7.78 14.44
CA VAL A 54 16.57 7.47 15.05
C VAL A 54 16.56 6.04 15.61
N MET A 55 17.11 5.07 14.86
CA MET A 55 17.17 3.67 15.31
C MET A 55 18.11 3.47 16.51
N GLU A 56 19.20 4.22 16.61
CA GLU A 56 20.04 4.23 17.80
C GLU A 56 19.24 4.62 19.04
N LYS A 57 18.50 5.75 18.95
CA LYS A 57 17.66 6.24 20.06
C LYS A 57 16.50 5.29 20.37
N PHE A 58 15.88 4.75 19.33
CA PHE A 58 14.79 3.77 19.46
C PHE A 58 15.28 2.49 20.16
N ASN A 59 16.44 1.96 19.78
CA ASN A 59 17.00 0.77 20.35
C ASN A 59 17.52 0.95 21.80
N GLU A 60 17.97 2.16 22.16
CA GLU A 60 18.25 2.48 23.58
C GLU A 60 16.99 2.29 24.42
N LEU A 61 15.88 2.93 24.01
CA LEU A 61 14.61 2.86 24.72
C LEU A 61 13.99 1.46 24.70
N LEU A 62 14.01 0.79 23.56
CA LEU A 62 13.49 -0.57 23.43
C LEU A 62 14.26 -1.57 24.30
N LYS A 63 15.58 -1.46 24.35
CA LYS A 63 16.42 -2.27 25.21
C LYS A 63 16.12 -2.08 26.67
N GLU A 64 15.87 -0.83 27.11
CA GLU A 64 15.46 -0.52 28.48
C GLU A 64 14.12 -1.19 28.83
N LYS A 65 13.14 -1.13 27.91
CA LYS A 65 11.79 -1.65 28.15
C LYS A 65 11.69 -3.18 28.06
N CYS A 66 12.43 -3.81 27.17
CA CYS A 66 12.27 -5.25 26.89
C CYS A 66 13.54 -5.99 26.49
N ASN A 67 14.72 -5.49 26.86
CA ASN A 67 16.02 -6.13 26.62
C ASN A 67 16.22 -6.62 25.17
N THR A 68 15.70 -5.85 24.20
CA THR A 68 15.71 -6.20 22.79
C THR A 68 16.11 -5.00 21.94
N THR A 69 16.75 -5.24 20.81
CA THR A 69 16.97 -4.23 19.75
C THR A 69 16.45 -4.75 18.42
N ILE A 70 16.22 -3.86 17.46
CA ILE A 70 15.81 -4.21 16.11
C ILE A 70 16.81 -3.62 15.12
N ASN A 71 17.33 -4.45 14.23
CA ASN A 71 18.15 -4.03 13.09
C ASN A 71 17.29 -4.06 11.83
N VAL A 72 17.05 -2.89 11.22
CA VAL A 72 16.17 -2.74 10.04
C VAL A 72 17.01 -2.57 8.78
N THR A 73 16.89 -3.50 7.83
CA THR A 73 17.46 -3.40 6.49
C THR A 73 16.36 -3.07 5.49
N CYS A 74 16.50 -1.94 4.77
CA CYS A 74 15.58 -1.54 3.71
C CYS A 74 16.08 -2.03 2.36
N LEU A 75 15.24 -2.77 1.64
CA LEU A 75 15.48 -3.29 0.31
C LEU A 75 14.71 -2.42 -0.70
N GLY A 76 15.40 -1.85 -1.69
CA GLY A 76 14.79 -0.95 -2.67
C GLY A 76 13.57 -1.54 -3.38
N TRP A 77 12.57 -0.70 -3.69
CA TRP A 77 11.33 -1.11 -4.36
C TRP A 77 11.55 -1.82 -5.70
N ASP A 78 12.65 -1.55 -6.36
CA ASP A 78 13.05 -2.13 -7.64
C ASP A 78 13.51 -3.59 -7.54
N ASN A 79 14.01 -4.02 -6.37
CA ASN A 79 14.63 -5.35 -6.21
C ASN A 79 14.15 -6.14 -4.98
N TYR A 80 13.31 -5.58 -4.11
CA TYR A 80 12.92 -6.23 -2.84
C TYR A 80 12.33 -7.63 -3.03
N ARG A 81 11.56 -7.88 -4.10
CA ARG A 81 10.93 -9.19 -4.36
C ARG A 81 11.97 -10.30 -4.54
N ASN A 82 13.03 -10.04 -5.32
CA ASN A 82 14.11 -10.99 -5.53
C ASN A 82 14.91 -11.23 -4.24
N GLN A 83 15.17 -10.18 -3.48
CA GLN A 83 15.85 -10.27 -2.19
C GLN A 83 15.03 -11.06 -1.16
N TYR A 84 13.72 -10.84 -1.07
CA TYR A 84 12.83 -11.62 -0.21
C TYR A 84 12.85 -13.10 -0.55
N GLN A 85 12.76 -13.44 -1.84
CA GLN A 85 12.87 -14.82 -2.30
C GLN A 85 14.21 -15.44 -1.87
N LEU A 86 15.32 -14.70 -2.02
CA LEU A 86 16.64 -15.18 -1.62
C LEU A 86 16.72 -15.43 -0.11
N ILE A 87 16.33 -14.46 0.72
CA ILE A 87 16.33 -14.56 2.19
C ILE A 87 15.53 -15.78 2.64
N LEU A 88 14.30 -15.95 2.14
CA LEU A 88 13.41 -17.05 2.53
C LEU A 88 13.91 -18.42 2.04
N THR A 89 14.58 -18.50 0.88
CA THR A 89 15.06 -19.79 0.32
C THR A 89 16.44 -20.21 0.85
N THR A 90 17.31 -19.26 1.19
CA THR A 90 18.64 -19.57 1.73
C THR A 90 18.66 -19.75 3.25
N GLY A 91 17.58 -19.33 3.95
CA GLY A 91 17.54 -19.32 5.40
C GLY A 91 18.44 -18.24 6.01
N GLU A 92 18.65 -17.13 5.30
CA GLU A 92 19.33 -15.96 5.86
C GLU A 92 18.58 -15.50 7.12
N PRO A 93 19.29 -15.13 8.21
CA PRO A 93 18.63 -14.72 9.44
C PRO A 93 17.64 -13.58 9.23
N ALA A 94 16.40 -13.80 9.63
CA ALA A 94 15.33 -12.83 9.59
C ALA A 94 14.28 -13.18 10.64
N ASP A 95 13.83 -12.18 11.39
CA ASP A 95 12.81 -12.34 12.45
C ASP A 95 11.50 -11.64 12.09
N LEU A 96 11.59 -10.55 11.34
CA LEU A 96 10.45 -9.79 10.88
C LEU A 96 10.66 -9.38 9.41
N MET A 97 9.62 -9.51 8.60
CA MET A 97 9.62 -9.06 7.21
C MET A 97 8.35 -8.26 6.96
N TYR A 98 8.50 -7.06 6.39
CA TYR A 98 7.36 -6.32 5.87
C TYR A 98 6.69 -7.11 4.76
N VAL A 99 5.38 -7.20 4.79
CA VAL A 99 4.59 -7.79 3.70
C VAL A 99 3.48 -6.85 3.26
N ASN A 100 3.16 -6.94 1.97
CA ASN A 100 2.00 -6.35 1.34
C ASN A 100 1.16 -7.46 0.71
N PRO A 101 -0.03 -7.21 0.16
CA PRO A 101 -0.91 -8.28 -0.35
C PRO A 101 -0.23 -9.22 -1.33
N SER A 102 0.64 -8.70 -2.20
CA SER A 102 1.37 -9.50 -3.19
C SER A 102 2.40 -10.45 -2.56
N LEU A 103 3.21 -9.97 -1.61
CA LEU A 103 4.19 -10.81 -0.90
C LEU A 103 3.48 -11.80 0.03
N TYR A 104 2.46 -11.34 0.72
CA TYR A 104 1.69 -12.16 1.64
C TYR A 104 1.06 -13.35 0.91
N SER A 105 0.32 -13.10 -0.17
CA SER A 105 -0.28 -14.14 -0.99
C SER A 105 0.74 -15.11 -1.57
N GLN A 106 1.89 -14.60 -2.01
CA GLN A 106 2.94 -15.41 -2.62
C GLN A 106 3.56 -16.42 -1.65
N TYR A 107 3.76 -16.06 -0.38
CA TYR A 107 4.56 -16.86 0.55
C TYR A 107 3.73 -17.52 1.66
N ALA A 108 2.51 -17.08 1.96
CA ALA A 108 1.71 -17.61 3.06
C ALA A 108 1.46 -19.13 2.96
N THR A 109 1.19 -19.64 1.74
CA THR A 109 0.89 -21.07 1.51
C THR A 109 2.13 -21.93 1.27
N THR A 110 3.32 -21.35 1.14
CA THR A 110 4.55 -22.07 0.79
C THR A 110 5.29 -22.66 2.00
N GLY A 111 4.83 -22.34 3.23
CA GLY A 111 5.54 -22.69 4.46
C GLY A 111 6.71 -21.75 4.76
N ALA A 112 6.85 -20.64 4.05
CA ALA A 112 7.90 -19.66 4.27
C ALA A 112 7.68 -18.81 5.54
N PHE A 113 6.42 -18.63 5.95
CA PHE A 113 6.05 -17.86 7.13
C PHE A 113 5.49 -18.74 8.26
N THR A 114 5.69 -18.29 9.49
CA THR A 114 5.16 -18.91 10.71
C THR A 114 3.64 -18.75 10.77
N ASP A 115 2.93 -19.81 11.12
CA ASP A 115 1.50 -19.77 11.42
C ASP A 115 1.27 -19.00 12.75
N LEU A 116 0.65 -17.85 12.67
CA LEU A 116 0.42 -16.93 13.77
C LEU A 116 -0.98 -17.07 14.39
N THR A 117 -1.81 -17.99 13.92
CA THR A 117 -3.23 -18.12 14.31
C THR A 117 -3.41 -18.18 15.83
N GLU A 118 -2.61 -19.00 16.50
CA GLU A 118 -2.65 -19.13 17.96
C GLU A 118 -1.67 -18.17 18.67
N MET A 119 -0.60 -17.78 17.99
CA MET A 119 0.45 -16.97 18.57
C MET A 119 0.06 -15.49 18.67
N PHE A 120 -0.63 -14.95 17.67
CA PHE A 120 -1.03 -13.54 17.64
C PHE A 120 -1.91 -13.17 18.84
N PRO A 121 -3.06 -13.82 19.12
CA PRO A 121 -3.86 -13.49 20.31
C PRO A 121 -3.15 -13.78 21.64
N LYS A 122 -2.22 -14.74 21.65
CA LYS A 122 -1.48 -15.11 22.86
C LYS A 122 -0.39 -14.10 23.23
N TYR A 123 0.38 -13.61 22.28
CA TYR A 123 1.55 -12.77 22.51
C TYR A 123 1.35 -11.29 22.20
N MET A 124 0.26 -10.96 21.49
CA MET A 124 -0.14 -9.60 21.16
C MET A 124 -1.64 -9.37 21.45
N PRO A 125 -2.12 -9.62 22.68
CA PRO A 125 -3.54 -9.59 23.00
C PRO A 125 -4.21 -8.23 22.80
N THR A 126 -3.49 -7.13 23.11
CA THR A 126 -4.02 -5.76 22.94
C THR A 126 -4.16 -5.42 21.47
N VAL A 127 -3.10 -5.63 20.68
CA VAL A 127 -3.14 -5.38 19.23
C VAL A 127 -4.15 -6.28 18.53
N TYR A 128 -4.23 -7.55 18.92
CA TYR A 128 -5.23 -8.48 18.39
C TYR A 128 -6.68 -7.97 18.62
N SER A 129 -6.94 -7.38 19.78
CA SER A 129 -8.26 -6.86 20.13
C SER A 129 -8.70 -5.62 19.31
N TYR A 130 -7.80 -4.99 18.57
CA TYR A 130 -8.14 -3.88 17.68
C TYR A 130 -8.95 -4.34 16.46
N PHE A 131 -8.79 -5.59 16.05
CA PHE A 131 -9.40 -6.13 14.84
C PHE A 131 -10.74 -6.81 15.11
N THR A 132 -11.71 -6.59 14.23
CA THR A 132 -12.93 -7.38 14.19
C THR A 132 -12.65 -8.78 13.65
N GLU A 133 -13.53 -9.74 13.97
CA GLU A 133 -13.43 -11.11 13.41
C GLU A 133 -13.44 -11.09 11.86
N GLY A 134 -14.25 -10.21 11.26
CA GLY A 134 -14.30 -10.06 9.80
C GLY A 134 -12.97 -9.63 9.20
N GLN A 135 -12.29 -8.66 9.83
CA GLN A 135 -10.96 -8.20 9.41
C GLN A 135 -9.90 -9.30 9.56
N LEU A 136 -9.90 -10.02 10.68
CA LEU A 136 -8.99 -11.16 10.87
C LEU A 136 -9.25 -12.29 9.88
N ASN A 137 -10.51 -12.55 9.54
CA ASN A 137 -10.86 -13.55 8.53
C ASN A 137 -10.39 -13.14 7.12
N GLN A 138 -10.37 -11.84 6.78
CA GLN A 138 -9.77 -11.36 5.53
C GLN A 138 -8.26 -11.62 5.46
N ALA A 139 -7.56 -11.55 6.60
CA ALA A 139 -6.13 -11.80 6.67
C ALA A 139 -5.76 -13.30 6.64
N LYS A 140 -6.71 -14.21 6.77
CA LYS A 140 -6.44 -15.66 6.75
C LYS A 140 -6.25 -16.17 5.34
N VAL A 141 -5.21 -16.99 5.17
CA VAL A 141 -4.96 -17.78 3.97
C VAL A 141 -5.12 -19.25 4.39
N ASP A 142 -6.04 -19.97 3.74
CA ASP A 142 -6.40 -21.35 4.09
C ASP A 142 -6.76 -21.54 5.58
N GLY A 143 -7.46 -20.55 6.14
CA GLY A 143 -7.93 -20.54 7.54
C GLY A 143 -6.87 -20.16 8.57
N LYS A 144 -5.66 -19.78 8.17
CA LYS A 144 -4.52 -19.45 9.03
C LYS A 144 -4.03 -18.04 8.83
N LEU A 145 -3.54 -17.42 9.91
CA LEU A 145 -2.87 -16.12 9.88
C LEU A 145 -1.36 -16.31 9.74
N TYR A 146 -0.75 -15.57 8.82
CA TYR A 146 0.71 -15.57 8.60
C TYR A 146 1.33 -14.17 8.69
N GLU A 147 0.51 -13.15 9.00
CA GLU A 147 0.99 -11.80 9.22
C GLU A 147 0.33 -11.15 10.43
N ILE A 148 1.00 -10.14 10.97
CA ILE A 148 0.49 -9.16 11.92
C ILE A 148 0.12 -7.92 11.10
N PRO A 149 -1.18 -7.66 10.87
CA PRO A 149 -1.61 -6.53 10.06
C PRO A 149 -1.28 -5.17 10.70
N SER A 150 -1.22 -4.11 9.89
CA SER A 150 -1.33 -2.75 10.41
C SER A 150 -2.77 -2.48 10.85
N TYR A 151 -2.93 -1.69 11.91
CA TYR A 151 -4.25 -1.24 12.36
C TYR A 151 -4.46 0.21 11.92
N GLU A 152 -4.96 0.36 10.73
CA GLU A 152 -5.30 1.67 10.20
C GLU A 152 -6.55 1.60 9.31
N SER A 153 -7.39 2.64 9.37
CA SER A 153 -8.47 2.82 8.41
C SER A 153 -7.90 3.55 7.20
N ASN A 154 -7.55 2.79 6.17
CA ASN A 154 -7.07 3.34 4.91
C ASN A 154 -8.14 3.16 3.84
N PHE A 155 -8.69 4.27 3.37
CA PHE A 155 -9.74 4.25 2.35
C PHE A 155 -9.13 4.18 0.96
N GLY A 156 -9.51 3.13 0.21
CA GLY A 156 -9.05 2.89 -1.16
C GLY A 156 -9.60 3.89 -2.19
N THR A 157 -10.45 4.83 -1.75
CA THR A 157 -11.07 5.80 -2.65
C THR A 157 -10.06 6.82 -3.15
N ASN A 158 -10.02 6.97 -4.47
CA ASN A 158 -9.35 8.08 -5.14
C ASN A 158 -10.30 9.25 -5.33
N GLY A 159 -9.75 10.37 -5.80
CA GLY A 159 -10.50 11.57 -6.12
C GLY A 159 -9.66 12.57 -6.91
N ILE A 160 -10.21 13.72 -7.15
CA ILE A 160 -9.55 14.84 -7.82
C ILE A 160 -9.16 15.88 -6.77
N PHE A 161 -7.86 16.09 -6.61
CA PHE A 161 -7.32 17.27 -5.96
C PHE A 161 -7.21 18.38 -7.01
N TYR A 162 -7.70 19.59 -6.71
CA TYR A 162 -7.77 20.66 -7.70
C TYR A 162 -7.55 22.05 -7.11
N ARG A 163 -7.12 22.97 -7.96
CA ARG A 163 -6.98 24.40 -7.70
C ARG A 163 -8.34 25.07 -7.72
N GLN A 164 -8.98 25.16 -6.56
CA GLN A 164 -10.31 25.80 -6.40
C GLN A 164 -10.29 27.27 -6.77
N ASP A 165 -9.22 27.99 -6.42
CA ASP A 165 -9.04 29.40 -6.76
C ASP A 165 -9.13 29.69 -8.26
N LEU A 166 -8.64 28.77 -9.11
CA LEU A 166 -8.79 28.89 -10.56
C LEU A 166 -10.25 28.69 -11.00
N GLY A 167 -10.96 27.74 -10.39
CA GLY A 167 -12.38 27.55 -10.67
C GLY A 167 -13.22 28.75 -10.23
N GLU A 168 -12.99 29.28 -9.05
CA GLU A 168 -13.68 30.47 -8.52
C GLU A 168 -13.49 31.69 -9.45
N LYS A 169 -12.29 31.87 -9.98
CA LYS A 169 -11.96 32.93 -10.96
C LYS A 169 -12.87 32.90 -12.18
N TYR A 170 -13.35 31.72 -12.58
CA TYR A 170 -14.18 31.53 -13.78
C TYR A 170 -15.61 31.13 -13.46
N GLY A 171 -16.06 31.26 -12.21
CA GLY A 171 -17.43 30.97 -11.80
C GLY A 171 -17.80 29.51 -11.60
N VAL A 172 -16.77 28.65 -11.46
CA VAL A 172 -16.90 27.21 -11.14
C VAL A 172 -16.21 26.91 -9.81
N PRO A 173 -16.80 27.29 -8.68
CA PRO A 173 -16.12 27.26 -7.38
C PRO A 173 -15.94 25.85 -6.81
N LYS A 174 -16.67 24.84 -7.35
CA LYS A 174 -16.68 23.49 -6.81
C LYS A 174 -16.77 22.45 -7.92
N ILE A 175 -16.01 21.36 -7.77
CA ILE A 175 -16.18 20.12 -8.55
C ILE A 175 -16.87 19.09 -7.64
N ASP A 176 -18.06 18.63 -8.05
CA ASP A 176 -18.88 17.64 -7.33
C ASP A 176 -19.67 16.72 -8.27
N SER A 177 -19.50 16.88 -9.57
CA SER A 177 -20.09 16.06 -10.64
C SER A 177 -19.19 16.09 -11.87
N ILE A 178 -19.48 15.24 -12.87
CA ILE A 178 -18.74 15.25 -14.13
C ILE A 178 -18.99 16.55 -14.91
N GLU A 179 -20.20 17.11 -14.84
CA GLU A 179 -20.58 18.36 -15.49
C GLU A 179 -19.84 19.56 -14.89
N SER A 180 -19.70 19.62 -13.55
CA SER A 180 -18.92 20.67 -12.88
C SER A 180 -17.41 20.47 -13.16
N PHE A 181 -16.92 19.23 -13.25
CA PHE A 181 -15.55 18.93 -13.68
C PHE A 181 -15.31 19.43 -15.12
N GLU A 182 -16.19 19.10 -16.08
CA GLU A 182 -16.07 19.57 -17.45
C GLU A 182 -16.11 21.09 -17.55
N SER A 183 -17.01 21.73 -16.80
CA SER A 183 -17.11 23.21 -16.76
C SER A 183 -15.82 23.84 -16.21
N TYR A 184 -15.24 23.27 -15.18
CA TYR A 184 -13.95 23.68 -14.62
C TYR A 184 -12.82 23.49 -15.63
N ALA A 185 -12.73 22.31 -16.25
CA ALA A 185 -11.70 21.97 -17.20
C ALA A 185 -11.76 22.83 -18.48
N ASP A 186 -12.98 23.09 -19.00
CA ASP A 186 -13.21 23.99 -20.13
C ASP A 186 -12.72 25.41 -19.81
N ALA A 187 -13.02 25.91 -18.61
CA ALA A 187 -12.58 27.25 -18.20
C ALA A 187 -11.06 27.36 -18.11
N ILE A 188 -10.37 26.36 -17.56
CA ILE A 188 -8.90 26.30 -17.47
C ILE A 188 -8.30 26.23 -18.89
N ALA A 189 -8.75 25.30 -19.71
CA ALA A 189 -8.22 25.10 -21.06
C ALA A 189 -8.36 26.34 -21.94
N ALA A 190 -9.47 27.10 -21.79
CA ALA A 190 -9.72 28.30 -22.56
C ALA A 190 -8.97 29.54 -22.09
N ASN A 191 -8.66 29.66 -20.79
CA ASN A 191 -8.22 30.93 -20.21
C ASN A 191 -6.84 30.89 -19.55
N GLU A 192 -6.27 29.70 -19.28
CA GLU A 192 -4.98 29.55 -18.61
C GLU A 192 -3.92 28.89 -19.53
N PRO A 193 -3.31 29.64 -20.47
CA PRO A 193 -2.42 29.07 -21.48
C PRO A 193 -1.14 28.44 -20.88
N ALA A 194 -0.76 28.82 -19.66
CA ALA A 194 0.40 28.29 -18.94
C ALA A 194 0.05 27.10 -18.01
N ILE A 195 -1.23 26.80 -17.84
CA ILE A 195 -1.70 25.76 -16.94
C ILE A 195 -2.55 24.77 -17.74
N ARG A 196 -2.23 23.49 -17.68
CA ARG A 196 -3.10 22.46 -18.23
C ARG A 196 -4.09 21.97 -17.19
N VAL A 197 -5.20 21.39 -17.61
CA VAL A 197 -6.06 20.69 -16.69
C VAL A 197 -5.28 19.58 -16.01
N ILE A 198 -4.62 18.70 -16.82
CA ILE A 198 -3.65 17.72 -16.34
C ILE A 198 -2.36 17.91 -17.15
N ASP A 199 -1.26 18.22 -16.46
CA ASP A 199 0.07 18.28 -17.07
C ASP A 199 0.84 16.99 -16.71
N GLY A 200 1.22 16.25 -17.75
CA GLY A 200 1.80 14.90 -17.64
C GLY A 200 0.97 13.84 -18.33
N ASN A 201 1.16 12.57 -17.96
CA ASN A 201 0.33 11.47 -18.47
C ASN A 201 -0.93 11.34 -17.63
N PRO A 202 -2.13 11.58 -18.19
CA PRO A 202 -3.38 11.56 -17.45
C PRO A 202 -3.98 10.14 -17.30
N GLU A 203 -3.41 9.12 -17.93
CA GLU A 203 -4.03 7.79 -18.09
C GLU A 203 -4.49 7.20 -16.76
N GLN A 204 -3.63 7.19 -15.75
CA GLN A 204 -3.95 6.63 -14.44
C GLN A 204 -5.10 7.40 -13.74
N ALA A 205 -5.08 8.74 -13.80
CA ALA A 205 -6.11 9.57 -13.19
C ALA A 205 -7.46 9.35 -13.87
N LEU A 206 -7.47 9.32 -15.20
CA LEU A 206 -8.67 9.11 -16.01
C LEU A 206 -9.22 7.70 -15.85
N PHE A 207 -8.38 6.70 -15.69
CA PHE A 207 -8.79 5.33 -15.43
C PHE A 207 -9.49 5.18 -14.06
N GLN A 208 -8.99 5.82 -13.01
CA GLN A 208 -9.68 5.84 -11.72
C GLN A 208 -11.02 6.57 -11.80
N PHE A 209 -11.09 7.65 -12.57
CA PHE A 209 -12.33 8.38 -12.80
C PHE A 209 -13.35 7.54 -13.59
N PHE A 210 -12.93 6.87 -14.67
CA PHE A 210 -13.74 5.93 -15.44
C PHE A 210 -14.39 4.88 -14.54
N LYS A 211 -13.60 4.19 -13.72
CA LYS A 211 -14.09 3.19 -12.80
C LYS A 211 -15.16 3.74 -11.87
N ALA A 212 -14.85 4.86 -11.21
CA ALA A 212 -15.76 5.47 -10.26
C ALA A 212 -17.07 5.96 -10.93
N TYR A 213 -16.98 6.49 -12.15
CA TYR A 213 -18.14 7.02 -12.86
C TYR A 213 -19.15 5.93 -13.26
N TYR A 214 -18.65 4.74 -13.65
CA TYR A 214 -19.51 3.62 -14.03
C TYR A 214 -19.67 2.56 -12.92
N GLY A 215 -19.00 2.71 -11.81
CA GLY A 215 -19.07 1.76 -10.68
C GLY A 215 -18.30 0.46 -10.94
N PHE A 216 -17.33 0.47 -11.85
CA PHE A 216 -16.48 -0.70 -12.13
C PHE A 216 -15.40 -0.85 -11.05
N GLU A 217 -15.16 -2.10 -10.61
CA GLU A 217 -14.20 -2.35 -9.55
C GLU A 217 -13.09 -3.30 -9.98
N ALA A 218 -11.87 -2.90 -9.67
CA ALA A 218 -10.70 -3.73 -9.92
C ALA A 218 -10.67 -4.92 -8.97
N ILE A 219 -10.40 -6.11 -9.49
CA ILE A 219 -10.17 -7.30 -8.69
C ILE A 219 -8.78 -7.18 -8.07
N ALA A 220 -8.70 -7.21 -6.73
CA ALA A 220 -7.42 -7.15 -6.03
C ALA A 220 -6.53 -8.35 -6.42
N GLY A 221 -5.22 -8.10 -6.50
CA GLY A 221 -4.27 -9.12 -6.96
C GLY A 221 -4.32 -9.41 -8.46
N SER A 222 -5.27 -8.81 -9.21
CA SER A 222 -5.28 -8.92 -10.67
C SER A 222 -4.11 -8.13 -11.27
N THR A 223 -3.31 -8.79 -12.09
CA THR A 223 -2.27 -8.16 -12.90
C THR A 223 -2.81 -7.72 -14.27
N SER A 224 -4.08 -8.00 -14.56
CA SER A 224 -4.79 -7.52 -15.74
C SER A 224 -5.65 -6.32 -15.37
N SER A 225 -5.30 -5.15 -15.89
CA SER A 225 -6.05 -3.90 -15.63
C SER A 225 -7.42 -3.85 -16.32
N ILE A 226 -7.73 -4.78 -17.24
CA ILE A 226 -8.96 -4.72 -18.05
C ILE A 226 -10.04 -5.72 -17.62
N VAL A 227 -9.73 -6.66 -16.70
CA VAL A 227 -10.72 -7.59 -16.13
C VAL A 227 -11.17 -7.06 -14.78
N MET A 228 -12.47 -6.80 -14.64
CA MET A 228 -13.07 -6.12 -13.51
C MET A 228 -14.40 -6.75 -13.10
N VAL A 229 -14.82 -6.48 -11.87
CA VAL A 229 -16.22 -6.62 -11.45
C VAL A 229 -16.99 -5.44 -12.02
N LYS A 230 -18.11 -5.70 -12.69
CA LYS A 230 -18.91 -4.65 -13.35
C LYS A 230 -19.68 -3.79 -12.35
N SER A 231 -20.14 -4.36 -11.26
CA SER A 231 -20.96 -3.64 -10.28
C SER A 231 -20.86 -4.29 -8.90
N MET A 232 -20.97 -3.48 -7.85
CA MET A 232 -21.12 -3.97 -6.47
C MET A 232 -22.47 -4.64 -6.20
N ASP A 233 -23.46 -4.43 -7.06
CA ASP A 233 -24.78 -5.07 -6.97
C ASP A 233 -24.70 -6.54 -7.42
N ASP A 234 -23.78 -6.86 -8.33
CA ASP A 234 -23.49 -8.21 -8.79
C ASP A 234 -21.98 -8.44 -8.96
N ILE A 235 -21.36 -8.93 -7.91
CA ILE A 235 -19.91 -9.20 -7.89
C ILE A 235 -19.49 -10.41 -8.75
N HIS A 236 -20.45 -11.20 -9.23
CA HIS A 236 -20.22 -12.32 -10.14
C HIS A 236 -20.16 -11.89 -11.61
N ASP A 237 -20.63 -10.67 -11.94
CA ASP A 237 -20.51 -10.10 -13.29
C ASP A 237 -19.08 -9.59 -13.54
N ILE A 238 -18.18 -10.53 -13.89
CA ILE A 238 -16.78 -10.23 -14.18
C ILE A 238 -16.63 -10.04 -15.68
N ILE A 239 -16.12 -8.87 -16.05
CA ILE A 239 -16.08 -8.39 -17.43
C ILE A 239 -14.67 -8.01 -17.87
N ALA A 240 -14.45 -7.98 -19.19
CA ALA A 240 -13.37 -7.22 -19.81
C ALA A 240 -13.96 -5.86 -20.27
N TYR A 241 -13.72 -4.79 -19.54
CA TYR A 241 -14.39 -3.49 -19.73
C TYR A 241 -14.27 -2.92 -21.16
N PRO A 242 -13.21 -3.17 -21.97
CA PRO A 242 -13.15 -2.66 -23.33
C PRO A 242 -14.28 -3.15 -24.25
N PHE A 243 -15.02 -4.22 -23.84
CA PHE A 243 -16.15 -4.77 -24.59
C PHE A 243 -17.52 -4.20 -24.16
N THR A 244 -17.55 -3.27 -23.22
CA THR A 244 -18.80 -2.66 -22.73
C THR A 244 -19.21 -1.43 -23.55
N ASP A 245 -20.47 -1.04 -23.45
CA ASP A 245 -20.97 0.20 -24.06
C ASP A 245 -20.49 1.43 -23.26
N GLU A 246 -20.34 1.27 -21.95
CA GLU A 246 -19.79 2.30 -21.06
C GLU A 246 -18.37 2.71 -21.47
N TYR A 247 -17.55 1.77 -21.93
CA TYR A 247 -16.23 2.09 -22.46
C TYR A 247 -16.27 2.89 -23.75
N VAL A 248 -17.22 2.59 -24.63
CA VAL A 248 -17.41 3.34 -25.89
C VAL A 248 -17.80 4.79 -25.58
N GLU A 249 -18.79 5.00 -24.69
CA GLU A 249 -19.20 6.34 -24.26
C GLU A 249 -18.03 7.11 -23.65
N TRP A 250 -17.27 6.48 -22.75
CA TRP A 250 -16.11 7.09 -22.11
C TRP A 250 -15.02 7.46 -23.12
N ALA A 251 -14.72 6.61 -24.08
CA ALA A 251 -13.70 6.86 -25.08
C ALA A 251 -14.02 8.08 -25.95
N HIS A 252 -15.28 8.26 -26.34
CA HIS A 252 -15.74 9.49 -27.03
C HIS A 252 -15.60 10.74 -26.14
N ARG A 253 -15.89 10.62 -24.85
CA ARG A 253 -15.68 11.69 -23.88
C ARG A 253 -14.19 12.05 -23.77
N MET A 254 -13.30 11.06 -23.69
CA MET A 254 -11.84 11.28 -23.65
C MET A 254 -11.34 11.98 -24.91
N GLN A 255 -11.83 11.59 -26.08
CA GLN A 255 -11.48 12.28 -27.33
C GLN A 255 -11.92 13.75 -27.29
N SER A 256 -13.16 14.03 -26.85
CA SER A 256 -13.64 15.39 -26.67
C SER A 256 -12.76 16.22 -25.73
N TRP A 257 -12.37 15.66 -24.58
CA TRP A 257 -11.49 16.35 -23.62
C TRP A 257 -10.10 16.59 -24.16
N ALA A 258 -9.51 15.61 -24.88
CA ALA A 258 -8.22 15.77 -25.55
C ALA A 258 -8.26 16.87 -26.63
N GLN A 259 -9.33 16.91 -27.45
CA GLN A 259 -9.53 17.94 -28.47
C GLN A 259 -9.71 19.33 -27.88
N LYS A 260 -10.29 19.45 -26.67
CA LYS A 260 -10.38 20.70 -25.91
C LYS A 260 -9.05 21.11 -25.27
N GLY A 261 -8.03 20.26 -25.31
CA GLY A 261 -6.69 20.56 -24.84
C GLY A 261 -6.51 20.41 -23.32
N TYR A 262 -7.30 19.57 -22.64
CA TYR A 262 -7.16 19.32 -21.21
C TYR A 262 -5.77 18.78 -20.86
N TRP A 263 -5.13 18.06 -21.79
CA TRP A 263 -3.73 17.61 -21.73
C TRP A 263 -3.06 17.76 -23.08
N SER A 264 -1.77 17.49 -23.10
CA SER A 264 -0.98 17.56 -24.32
C SER A 264 -1.23 16.38 -25.25
N SER A 265 -1.19 16.59 -26.57
CA SER A 265 -1.29 15.51 -27.56
C SER A 265 -0.18 14.45 -27.46
N ASN A 266 0.94 14.78 -26.81
CA ASN A 266 2.04 13.84 -26.53
C ASN A 266 2.05 13.33 -25.08
N ALA A 267 0.96 13.45 -24.36
CA ALA A 267 0.85 13.13 -22.93
C ALA A 267 1.27 11.67 -22.60
N LEU A 268 1.01 10.70 -23.50
CA LEU A 268 1.46 9.30 -23.29
C LEU A 268 2.97 9.15 -23.17
N SER A 269 3.74 9.99 -23.82
CA SER A 269 5.20 9.97 -23.75
C SER A 269 5.76 10.91 -22.69
N SER A 270 4.90 11.61 -21.96
CA SER A 270 5.33 12.51 -20.89
C SER A 270 5.93 11.73 -19.73
N THR A 271 7.07 12.17 -19.26
CA THR A 271 7.71 11.71 -18.02
C THR A 271 7.43 12.67 -16.85
N THR A 272 6.64 13.70 -17.08
CA THR A 272 6.25 14.66 -16.05
C THR A 272 5.32 13.98 -15.04
N ASP A 273 5.70 14.05 -13.78
CA ASP A 273 4.89 13.53 -12.69
C ASP A 273 3.72 14.49 -12.38
N PRO A 274 2.44 14.07 -12.43
CA PRO A 274 1.29 14.92 -12.16
C PRO A 274 1.29 15.60 -10.79
N TRP A 275 1.87 14.95 -9.77
CA TRP A 275 2.02 15.56 -8.44
C TRP A 275 3.00 16.72 -8.45
N SER A 276 4.14 16.55 -9.11
CA SER A 276 5.14 17.61 -9.28
C SER A 276 4.60 18.76 -10.13
N SER A 277 3.73 18.48 -11.11
CA SER A 277 3.13 19.50 -11.98
C SER A 277 2.18 20.43 -11.22
N ILE A 278 1.32 19.88 -10.33
CA ILE A 278 0.44 20.73 -9.53
C ILE A 278 1.23 21.55 -8.50
N GLN A 279 2.29 20.99 -7.94
CA GLN A 279 3.21 21.72 -7.05
C GLN A 279 3.94 22.84 -7.75
N ALA A 280 4.29 22.64 -9.03
CA ALA A 280 4.91 23.65 -9.87
C ALA A 280 3.93 24.69 -10.44
N GLY A 281 2.62 24.45 -10.31
CA GLY A 281 1.57 25.32 -10.84
C GLY A 281 1.33 25.16 -12.34
N THR A 282 1.81 24.09 -12.98
CA THR A 282 1.59 23.80 -14.41
C THR A 282 0.36 22.92 -14.66
N SER A 283 -0.18 22.28 -13.62
CA SER A 283 -1.41 21.51 -13.64
C SER A 283 -2.48 22.15 -12.76
N ALA A 284 -3.73 22.09 -13.17
CA ALA A 284 -4.88 22.55 -12.38
C ALA A 284 -5.45 21.47 -11.47
N ILE A 285 -5.30 20.20 -11.84
CA ILE A 285 -5.74 19.05 -11.06
C ILE A 285 -4.65 17.95 -10.97
N THR A 286 -4.79 17.09 -9.98
CA THR A 286 -4.11 15.79 -9.90
C THR A 286 -5.01 14.76 -9.24
N GLN A 287 -4.77 13.47 -9.49
CA GLN A 287 -5.44 12.40 -8.77
C GLN A 287 -4.76 12.18 -7.42
N ALA A 288 -5.55 11.96 -6.39
CA ALA A 288 -5.08 11.63 -5.04
C ALA A 288 -6.05 10.69 -4.33
N ASN A 289 -5.58 9.97 -3.31
CA ASN A 289 -6.43 9.43 -2.24
C ASN A 289 -6.57 10.48 -1.13
N ALA A 290 -7.33 10.19 -0.08
CA ALA A 290 -7.59 11.13 1.01
C ALA A 290 -6.31 11.63 1.71
N ASP A 291 -5.37 10.71 2.01
CA ASP A 291 -4.09 11.05 2.63
C ASP A 291 -3.18 11.84 1.69
N GLY A 292 -3.18 11.48 0.40
CA GLY A 292 -2.49 12.23 -0.62
C GLY A 292 -3.03 13.66 -0.73
N ALA A 293 -4.33 13.84 -0.72
CA ALA A 293 -4.96 15.16 -0.74
C ALA A 293 -4.57 15.98 0.50
N LYS A 294 -4.62 15.39 1.71
CA LYS A 294 -4.15 16.03 2.95
C LYS A 294 -2.70 16.54 2.81
N ASN A 295 -1.81 15.67 2.34
CA ASN A 295 -0.39 16.00 2.19
C ASN A 295 -0.16 17.11 1.14
N MET A 296 -0.92 17.07 0.04
CA MET A 296 -0.85 18.11 -0.99
C MET A 296 -1.41 19.44 -0.47
N MET A 297 -2.51 19.44 0.32
CA MET A 297 -3.02 20.64 0.98
C MET A 297 -1.95 21.30 1.86
N ALA A 298 -1.27 20.51 2.70
CA ALA A 298 -0.20 21.01 3.56
C ALA A 298 0.98 21.59 2.75
N TYR A 299 1.38 20.90 1.67
CA TYR A 299 2.42 21.39 0.76
C TYR A 299 2.00 22.73 0.13
N MET A 300 0.81 22.81 -0.45
CA MET A 300 0.32 23.99 -1.14
C MET A 300 0.19 25.19 -0.19
N ALA A 301 -0.35 24.98 1.01
CA ALA A 301 -0.44 26.03 2.03
C ALA A 301 0.93 26.63 2.41
N THR A 302 1.99 25.82 2.38
CA THR A 302 3.34 26.25 2.75
C THR A 302 4.11 26.86 1.56
N LYS A 303 4.02 26.24 0.38
CA LYS A 303 4.88 26.59 -0.78
C LYS A 303 4.19 27.47 -1.80
N VAL A 304 2.86 27.44 -1.87
CA VAL A 304 2.04 28.19 -2.82
C VAL A 304 0.86 28.83 -2.06
N PRO A 305 1.11 29.68 -1.04
CA PRO A 305 0.06 30.13 -0.09
C PRO A 305 -1.06 30.96 -0.73
N GLN A 306 -0.89 31.42 -1.96
CA GLN A 306 -1.94 32.09 -2.74
C GLN A 306 -2.90 31.10 -3.42
N ALA A 307 -2.59 29.81 -3.46
CA ALA A 307 -3.44 28.80 -4.06
C ALA A 307 -4.48 28.32 -3.02
N VAL A 308 -5.73 28.35 -3.40
CA VAL A 308 -6.81 27.69 -2.67
C VAL A 308 -7.10 26.37 -3.37
N CYS A 309 -7.00 25.28 -2.63
CA CYS A 309 -7.18 23.95 -3.18
C CYS A 309 -8.38 23.24 -2.53
N ALA A 310 -8.96 22.29 -3.27
CA ALA A 310 -10.03 21.44 -2.78
C ALA A 310 -9.82 19.99 -3.26
N TYR A 311 -10.63 19.09 -2.71
CA TYR A 311 -10.60 17.68 -3.05
C TYR A 311 -12.02 17.16 -3.27
N TRP A 312 -12.21 16.45 -4.36
CA TRP A 312 -13.46 15.77 -4.71
C TRP A 312 -13.25 14.26 -4.68
N PRO A 313 -13.72 13.55 -3.63
CA PRO A 313 -13.59 12.11 -3.53
C PRO A 313 -14.54 11.39 -4.48
N PHE A 314 -14.09 10.39 -5.19
CA PHE A 314 -14.92 9.59 -6.09
C PHE A 314 -15.99 8.77 -5.36
N ALA A 315 -15.86 8.59 -4.04
CA ALA A 315 -16.93 8.05 -3.21
C ALA A 315 -18.26 8.84 -3.34
N GLN A 316 -18.21 10.11 -3.74
CA GLN A 316 -19.42 10.90 -4.05
C GLN A 316 -20.08 10.49 -5.38
N LEU A 317 -19.35 9.85 -6.28
CA LEU A 317 -19.92 9.28 -7.51
C LEU A 317 -20.48 7.89 -7.28
N THR A 318 -19.71 7.03 -6.60
CA THR A 318 -20.10 5.63 -6.37
C THR A 318 -21.13 5.47 -5.26
N GLY A 319 -21.20 6.41 -4.30
CA GLY A 319 -22.01 6.27 -3.08
C GLY A 319 -21.39 5.36 -2.03
N TYR A 320 -20.19 4.82 -2.28
CA TYR A 320 -19.44 3.97 -1.34
C TYR A 320 -17.92 4.18 -1.45
N THR A 321 -17.20 3.69 -0.45
CA THR A 321 -15.76 3.53 -0.48
C THR A 321 -15.36 2.20 0.14
N PHE A 322 -14.30 1.58 -0.41
CA PHE A 322 -13.70 0.43 0.24
C PHE A 322 -12.74 0.88 1.33
N VAL A 323 -12.74 0.14 2.42
CA VAL A 323 -11.58 0.09 3.31
C VAL A 323 -10.59 -0.90 2.70
N ASN A 324 -9.35 -0.50 2.59
CA ASN A 324 -8.30 -1.41 2.17
C ASN A 324 -8.26 -2.61 3.12
N PRO A 325 -8.01 -3.82 2.62
CA PRO A 325 -7.89 -4.98 3.48
C PRO A 325 -6.79 -4.74 4.51
N VAL A 326 -6.98 -5.28 5.71
CA VAL A 326 -5.98 -5.15 6.80
C VAL A 326 -4.61 -5.70 6.42
N THR A 327 -4.55 -6.52 5.38
CA THR A 327 -3.33 -7.07 4.77
C THR A 327 -2.58 -6.10 3.86
N GLU A 328 -3.04 -4.85 3.71
CA GLU A 328 -2.36 -3.84 2.87
C GLU A 328 -0.92 -3.63 3.30
N ASN A 329 -0.68 -3.65 4.62
CA ASN A 329 0.64 -3.56 5.21
C ASN A 329 0.70 -4.42 6.47
N GLY A 330 1.69 -5.28 6.58
CA GLY A 330 1.85 -6.14 7.75
C GLY A 330 3.28 -6.59 7.97
N TYR A 331 3.48 -7.34 9.06
CA TYR A 331 4.72 -8.06 9.33
C TYR A 331 4.46 -9.56 9.29
N ALA A 332 5.27 -10.27 8.52
CA ALA A 332 5.37 -11.73 8.61
C ALA A 332 6.62 -12.14 9.37
N ILE A 333 6.58 -13.31 9.98
CA ILE A 333 7.72 -13.93 10.66
C ILE A 333 8.17 -15.13 9.83
N PRO A 334 9.40 -15.15 9.31
CA PRO A 334 9.92 -16.31 8.61
C PRO A 334 9.83 -17.58 9.47
N ALA A 335 9.47 -18.71 8.86
CA ALA A 335 9.37 -20.00 9.57
C ALA A 335 10.71 -20.48 10.14
N SER A 336 11.83 -19.95 9.61
CA SER A 336 13.17 -20.20 10.09
C SER A 336 13.58 -19.37 11.33
N SER A 337 12.79 -18.35 11.71
CA SER A 337 13.11 -17.50 12.85
C SER A 337 13.02 -18.26 14.18
N PRO A 338 14.08 -18.25 15.00
CA PRO A 338 14.02 -18.80 16.36
C PRO A 338 13.33 -17.84 17.34
N ASN A 339 13.04 -16.59 16.93
CA ASN A 339 12.63 -15.50 17.80
C ASN A 339 11.16 -15.10 17.64
N ALA A 340 10.30 -15.98 17.07
CA ALA A 340 8.91 -15.63 16.74
C ALA A 340 8.10 -15.09 17.95
N GLU A 341 8.20 -15.73 19.11
CA GLU A 341 7.54 -15.24 20.34
C GLU A 341 8.07 -13.87 20.76
N ARG A 342 9.39 -13.70 20.75
CA ARG A 342 10.06 -12.44 21.09
C ARG A 342 9.62 -11.30 20.15
N ALA A 343 9.58 -11.58 18.84
CA ALA A 343 9.17 -10.62 17.83
C ALA A 343 7.72 -10.13 18.05
N LEU A 344 6.79 -11.05 18.34
CA LEU A 344 5.39 -10.71 18.65
C LEU A 344 5.29 -9.85 19.92
N ARG A 345 5.92 -10.26 21.03
CA ARG A 345 5.89 -9.48 22.29
C ARG A 345 6.49 -8.09 22.12
N VAL A 346 7.54 -7.95 21.33
CA VAL A 346 8.17 -6.65 21.04
C VAL A 346 7.25 -5.78 20.18
N LEU A 347 6.59 -6.35 19.18
CA LEU A 347 5.60 -5.62 18.39
C LEU A 347 4.39 -5.19 19.22
N GLU A 348 3.93 -6.01 20.17
CA GLU A 348 2.88 -5.61 21.14
C GLU A 348 3.30 -4.35 21.91
N ILE A 349 4.53 -4.34 22.45
CA ILE A 349 5.05 -3.19 23.19
C ILE A 349 5.11 -1.94 22.29
N ILE A 350 5.69 -2.04 21.10
CA ILE A 350 5.85 -0.89 20.21
C ILE A 350 4.48 -0.35 19.76
N LYS A 351 3.54 -1.24 19.45
CA LYS A 351 2.19 -0.88 18.95
C LYS A 351 1.22 -0.43 20.08
N THR A 352 1.66 -0.42 21.35
CA THR A 352 0.85 0.01 22.50
C THR A 352 1.54 1.09 23.35
N ASP A 353 2.81 1.37 23.12
CA ASP A 353 3.59 2.39 23.81
C ASP A 353 3.75 3.62 22.91
N GLN A 354 3.16 4.74 23.32
CA GLN A 354 3.14 5.98 22.53
C GLN A 354 4.55 6.53 22.27
N GLU A 355 5.48 6.42 23.25
CA GLU A 355 6.83 6.97 23.11
C GLU A 355 7.66 6.18 22.09
N LEU A 356 7.62 4.85 22.13
CA LEU A 356 8.26 4.01 21.15
C LEU A 356 7.62 4.19 19.75
N PHE A 357 6.29 4.30 19.71
CA PHE A 357 5.56 4.52 18.47
C PHE A 357 5.93 5.86 17.82
N ASP A 358 5.94 6.96 18.60
CA ASP A 358 6.29 8.28 18.09
C ASP A 358 7.73 8.31 17.56
N LEU A 359 8.66 7.69 18.29
CA LEU A 359 10.06 7.61 17.88
C LEU A 359 10.24 6.81 16.59
N TRP A 360 9.50 5.68 16.43
CA TRP A 360 9.51 4.89 15.22
C TRP A 360 8.89 5.63 14.03
N MET A 361 7.72 6.25 14.24
CA MET A 361 6.94 6.87 13.17
C MET A 361 7.41 8.26 12.80
N TYR A 362 7.79 9.08 13.79
CA TYR A 362 8.03 10.51 13.60
C TYR A 362 9.46 10.92 13.87
N GLY A 363 10.29 10.03 14.44
CA GLY A 363 11.68 10.29 14.75
C GLY A 363 11.87 10.91 16.14
N ILE A 364 12.89 11.73 16.31
CA ILE A 364 13.31 12.28 17.60
C ILE A 364 12.59 13.59 17.87
N GLU A 365 11.82 13.66 18.98
CA GLU A 365 11.21 14.90 19.45
C GLU A 365 12.29 15.96 19.77
N GLY A 366 11.99 17.23 19.47
CA GLY A 366 12.94 18.33 19.57
C GLY A 366 13.90 18.45 18.39
N ARG A 367 13.90 17.47 17.46
CA ARG A 367 14.65 17.52 16.20
C ARG A 367 13.73 17.38 14.98
N HIS A 368 13.07 16.23 14.85
CA HIS A 368 12.21 15.92 13.72
C HIS A 368 10.81 16.52 13.88
N PHE A 369 10.34 16.63 15.12
CA PHE A 369 9.03 17.19 15.44
C PHE A 369 8.99 17.80 16.85
N THR A 370 7.96 18.61 17.09
CA THR A 370 7.49 19.06 18.39
C THR A 370 6.03 18.70 18.53
N ILE A 371 5.58 18.27 19.70
CA ILE A 371 4.17 17.99 20.00
C ILE A 371 3.51 19.26 20.53
N THR A 372 2.37 19.68 19.95
CA THR A 372 1.56 20.80 20.45
C THR A 372 0.78 20.41 21.69
N ALA A 373 0.16 21.38 22.35
CA ALA A 373 -0.70 21.13 23.52
C ALA A 373 -1.90 20.23 23.18
N GLU A 374 -2.36 20.26 21.93
CA GLU A 374 -3.45 19.45 21.39
C GLU A 374 -2.98 18.05 20.96
N GLY A 375 -1.69 17.77 20.99
CA GLY A 375 -1.10 16.48 20.59
C GLY A 375 -0.72 16.37 19.13
N ASN A 376 -0.80 17.45 18.34
CA ASN A 376 -0.40 17.50 16.94
C ASN A 376 1.11 17.67 16.77
N LEU A 377 1.61 17.38 15.57
CA LEU A 377 3.04 17.44 15.24
C LEU A 377 3.36 18.71 14.44
N ILE A 378 4.33 19.49 14.91
CA ILE A 378 5.01 20.50 14.11
C ILE A 378 6.30 19.88 13.57
N LYS A 379 6.48 19.86 12.26
CA LYS A 379 7.66 19.29 11.56
C LYS A 379 8.33 20.32 10.65
N PRO A 380 9.66 20.50 10.73
CA PRO A 380 10.56 20.00 11.77
C PRO A 380 10.25 20.64 13.12
N ALA A 381 10.93 20.20 14.17
CA ALA A 381 10.73 20.72 15.51
C ALA A 381 10.89 22.26 15.59
N VAL A 382 10.12 22.88 16.50
CA VAL A 382 10.14 24.34 16.68
C VAL A 382 11.56 24.83 17.00
N GLY A 383 12.03 25.83 16.23
CA GLY A 383 13.36 26.41 16.37
C GLY A 383 14.49 25.63 15.70
N VAL A 384 14.19 24.52 15.04
CA VAL A 384 15.18 23.74 14.28
C VAL A 384 15.18 24.19 12.82
N ASP A 385 16.37 24.40 12.25
CA ASP A 385 16.53 24.73 10.83
C ASP A 385 16.14 23.51 9.98
N PRO A 386 15.10 23.64 9.13
CA PRO A 386 14.66 22.54 8.24
C PRO A 386 15.77 21.95 7.37
N ALA A 387 16.77 22.74 6.98
CA ALA A 387 17.88 22.28 6.16
C ALA A 387 18.80 21.27 6.88
N THR A 388 18.74 21.21 8.21
CA THR A 388 19.55 20.30 9.04
C THR A 388 18.86 18.99 9.39
N VAL A 389 17.58 18.82 9.04
CA VAL A 389 16.77 17.64 9.35
C VAL A 389 16.53 16.84 8.08
N ASN A 390 16.90 15.56 8.10
CA ASN A 390 16.63 14.67 7.00
C ASN A 390 15.50 13.69 7.35
N ASN A 391 14.96 13.06 6.31
CA ASN A 391 14.01 11.98 6.48
C ASN A 391 14.69 10.77 7.16
N HIS A 392 13.97 10.12 8.10
CA HIS A 392 14.36 8.89 8.78
C HIS A 392 13.55 7.67 8.31
N SER A 393 12.89 7.76 7.14
CA SER A 393 12.00 6.72 6.63
C SER A 393 12.64 5.32 6.64
N MET A 394 11.82 4.33 6.99
CA MET A 394 12.07 2.91 6.85
C MET A 394 11.01 2.26 5.94
N SER A 395 10.30 3.08 5.16
CA SER A 395 9.27 2.70 4.18
C SER A 395 8.29 1.64 4.70
N GLY A 396 8.29 0.43 4.13
CA GLY A 396 7.35 -0.65 4.50
C GLY A 396 7.30 -0.94 6.01
N ALA A 397 8.44 -0.88 6.70
CA ALA A 397 8.47 -1.11 8.15
C ALA A 397 7.64 -0.06 8.93
N GLN A 398 7.61 1.19 8.47
CA GLN A 398 6.73 2.20 9.07
C GLN A 398 5.27 2.00 8.69
N TYR A 399 4.98 1.55 7.45
CA TYR A 399 3.59 1.28 7.04
C TYR A 399 2.98 0.14 7.87
N ALA A 400 3.70 -0.96 8.06
CA ALA A 400 3.23 -2.09 8.86
C ALA A 400 3.13 -1.78 10.37
N MET A 401 3.85 -0.74 10.85
CA MET A 401 3.79 -0.35 12.26
C MET A 401 2.55 0.46 12.62
N ARG A 402 1.84 1.04 11.68
CA ARG A 402 0.74 1.97 11.92
C ARG A 402 -0.34 1.39 12.83
N VAL A 403 -0.77 2.23 13.76
CA VAL A 403 -1.86 1.98 14.71
C VAL A 403 -2.68 3.26 14.81
N SER A 404 -3.90 3.27 14.30
CA SER A 404 -4.76 4.47 14.19
C SER A 404 -4.92 5.21 15.51
N THR A 405 -4.98 4.49 16.65
CA THR A 405 -5.16 5.10 17.98
C THR A 405 -3.91 5.79 18.52
N LEU A 406 -2.72 5.51 17.95
CA LEU A 406 -1.45 6.12 18.31
C LEU A 406 -0.97 7.16 17.30
N MET A 407 -1.58 7.19 16.10
CA MET A 407 -1.21 8.15 15.06
C MET A 407 -1.54 9.57 15.50
N ARG A 408 -0.61 10.49 15.20
CA ARG A 408 -0.80 11.94 15.46
C ARG A 408 -1.04 12.67 14.17
N ASN A 409 -1.88 13.69 14.21
CA ASN A 409 -2.06 14.63 13.10
C ASN A 409 -0.92 15.64 13.04
N ASP A 410 -0.61 16.14 11.85
CA ASP A 410 0.27 17.29 11.71
C ASP A 410 -0.48 18.57 12.14
N ASP A 411 0.22 19.50 12.78
CA ASP A 411 -0.34 20.81 13.12
C ASP A 411 -0.66 21.58 11.82
N GLY A 412 -1.81 22.27 11.80
CA GLY A 412 -2.29 22.91 10.58
C GLY A 412 -2.78 21.95 9.50
N VAL A 413 -3.13 20.71 9.85
CA VAL A 413 -3.84 19.79 8.94
C VAL A 413 -5.04 20.51 8.32
N TRP A 414 -5.26 20.27 7.05
CA TRP A 414 -6.41 20.82 6.33
C TRP A 414 -7.73 20.56 7.07
N GLU A 415 -8.46 21.65 7.42
CA GLU A 415 -9.72 21.58 8.19
C GLU A 415 -10.79 20.66 7.56
N GLY A 416 -10.74 20.44 6.23
CA GLY A 416 -11.64 19.53 5.51
C GLY A 416 -11.29 18.05 5.67
N TYR A 417 -10.17 17.68 6.32
CA TYR A 417 -9.73 16.29 6.38
C TYR A 417 -10.58 15.43 7.31
N GLU A 418 -10.85 15.87 8.53
CA GLU A 418 -11.72 15.11 9.45
C GLU A 418 -13.15 14.97 8.92
N PRO A 419 -13.81 16.04 8.40
CA PRO A 419 -15.11 15.89 7.73
C PRO A 419 -15.07 14.92 6.54
N LEU A 420 -13.98 14.88 5.77
CA LEU A 420 -13.78 13.91 4.69
C LEU A 420 -13.72 12.49 5.24
N LEU A 421 -12.95 12.24 6.29
CA LEU A 421 -12.85 10.92 6.91
C LEU A 421 -14.21 10.46 7.47
N ASP A 422 -14.95 11.35 8.12
CA ASP A 422 -16.29 11.04 8.64
C ASP A 422 -17.27 10.69 7.52
N TYR A 423 -17.19 11.42 6.40
CA TYR A 423 -17.96 11.08 5.20
C TYR A 423 -17.56 9.70 4.66
N LEU A 424 -16.26 9.42 4.47
CA LEU A 424 -15.78 8.14 3.95
C LEU A 424 -16.19 6.97 4.86
N LYS A 425 -16.11 7.14 6.19
CA LYS A 425 -16.62 6.16 7.16
C LYS A 425 -18.12 5.92 7.02
N SER A 426 -18.89 6.97 6.74
CA SER A 426 -20.37 6.86 6.60
C SER A 426 -20.82 6.07 5.37
N VAL A 427 -19.95 5.95 4.36
CA VAL A 427 -20.19 5.23 3.10
C VAL A 427 -19.25 4.03 2.91
N GLU A 428 -18.64 3.59 4.01
CA GLU A 428 -17.72 2.46 4.02
C GLU A 428 -18.42 1.15 3.69
N VAL A 429 -17.82 0.37 2.78
CA VAL A 429 -18.25 -0.99 2.47
C VAL A 429 -17.06 -1.96 2.50
N LEU A 430 -17.34 -3.20 2.88
CA LEU A 430 -16.35 -4.25 2.84
C LEU A 430 -16.01 -4.61 1.40
N ASN A 431 -14.73 -4.62 1.06
CA ASN A 431 -14.30 -5.15 -0.22
C ASN A 431 -14.36 -6.69 -0.21
N LYS A 432 -15.43 -7.26 -0.79
CA LYS A 432 -15.70 -8.69 -0.81
C LYS A 432 -14.69 -9.51 -1.63
N PHE A 433 -13.95 -8.88 -2.53
CA PHE A 433 -12.97 -9.52 -3.42
C PHE A 433 -11.54 -9.00 -3.24
N GLY A 434 -11.34 -8.08 -2.29
CA GLY A 434 -10.06 -7.41 -2.06
C GLY A 434 -8.92 -8.31 -1.57
N SER A 435 -9.24 -9.50 -1.05
CA SER A 435 -8.26 -10.49 -0.59
C SER A 435 -8.12 -11.70 -1.54
N ALA A 436 -8.72 -11.63 -2.74
CA ALA A 436 -8.57 -12.68 -3.74
C ALA A 436 -7.12 -12.72 -4.23
N SER A 437 -6.53 -13.92 -4.22
CA SER A 437 -5.22 -14.19 -4.82
C SER A 437 -5.41 -15.03 -6.07
N LEU A 438 -5.03 -14.47 -7.22
CA LEU A 438 -5.21 -15.11 -8.53
C LEU A 438 -3.91 -15.76 -8.99
N ASP A 439 -4.01 -17.01 -9.45
CA ASP A 439 -2.91 -17.75 -10.08
C ASP A 439 -3.04 -17.67 -11.61
N TYR A 440 -2.08 -17.03 -12.25
CA TYR A 440 -2.04 -16.86 -13.71
C TYR A 440 -1.17 -17.90 -14.42
N SER A 441 -0.67 -18.93 -13.75
CA SER A 441 0.24 -19.94 -14.34
C SER A 441 -0.31 -20.59 -15.60
N ASN A 442 -1.64 -20.84 -15.66
CA ASN A 442 -2.33 -21.45 -16.79
C ASN A 442 -2.59 -20.49 -17.98
N VAL A 443 -2.48 -19.19 -17.76
CA VAL A 443 -2.81 -18.11 -18.73
C VAL A 443 -1.72 -17.04 -18.81
N GLN A 444 -0.51 -17.35 -18.39
CA GLN A 444 0.59 -16.37 -18.33
C GLN A 444 0.94 -15.76 -19.70
N ALA A 445 0.85 -16.57 -20.76
CA ALA A 445 1.11 -16.12 -22.13
C ALA A 445 0.02 -15.16 -22.61
N GLU A 446 -1.25 -15.49 -22.35
CA GLU A 446 -2.40 -14.66 -22.68
C GLU A 446 -2.37 -13.34 -21.88
N LEU A 447 -2.07 -13.40 -20.59
CA LEU A 447 -1.92 -12.21 -19.74
C LEU A 447 -0.85 -11.26 -20.29
N ALA A 448 0.33 -11.78 -20.65
CA ALA A 448 1.40 -10.96 -21.21
C ALA A 448 1.00 -10.33 -22.57
N ALA A 449 0.36 -11.10 -23.44
CA ALA A 449 -0.11 -10.62 -24.75
C ALA A 449 -1.22 -9.58 -24.60
N VAL A 450 -2.20 -9.80 -23.72
CA VAL A 450 -3.27 -8.84 -23.40
C VAL A 450 -2.71 -7.54 -22.86
N ASN A 451 -1.78 -7.59 -21.90
CA ASN A 451 -1.17 -6.38 -21.34
C ASN A 451 -0.39 -5.58 -22.41
N GLN A 452 0.26 -6.24 -23.35
CA GLN A 452 0.92 -5.56 -24.47
C GLN A 452 -0.10 -4.88 -25.39
N VAL A 453 -1.23 -5.52 -25.69
CA VAL A 453 -2.32 -4.94 -26.49
C VAL A 453 -2.95 -3.74 -25.76
N VAL A 454 -3.14 -3.81 -24.44
CA VAL A 454 -3.63 -2.68 -23.63
C VAL A 454 -2.71 -1.47 -23.77
N GLN A 455 -1.40 -1.65 -23.64
CA GLN A 455 -0.44 -0.56 -23.78
C GLN A 455 -0.44 0.05 -25.18
N GLN A 456 -0.49 -0.79 -26.20
CA GLN A 456 -0.36 -0.35 -27.58
C GLN A 456 -1.64 0.28 -28.14
N TYR A 457 -2.81 -0.29 -27.85
CA TYR A 457 -4.08 0.13 -28.41
C TYR A 457 -5.01 0.81 -27.41
N GLY A 458 -5.02 0.34 -26.16
CA GLY A 458 -5.91 0.85 -25.13
C GLY A 458 -5.50 2.24 -24.64
N TYR A 459 -4.23 2.46 -24.28
CA TYR A 459 -3.78 3.74 -23.72
C TYR A 459 -4.05 4.95 -24.60
N PRO A 460 -3.82 4.92 -25.94
CA PRO A 460 -4.22 6.03 -26.81
C PRO A 460 -5.71 6.35 -26.79
N ILE A 461 -6.57 5.32 -26.71
CA ILE A 461 -8.03 5.48 -26.60
C ILE A 461 -8.38 6.05 -25.24
N ASN A 462 -7.79 5.54 -24.14
CA ASN A 462 -8.06 5.94 -22.76
C ASN A 462 -7.80 7.42 -22.49
N ILE A 463 -6.94 8.05 -23.28
CA ILE A 463 -6.67 9.50 -23.19
C ILE A 463 -7.12 10.28 -24.44
N GLY A 464 -7.90 9.64 -25.32
CA GLY A 464 -8.59 10.29 -26.44
C GLY A 464 -7.70 10.85 -27.56
N ILE A 465 -6.46 10.32 -27.73
CA ILE A 465 -5.53 10.80 -28.78
C ILE A 465 -5.59 9.94 -30.05
N VAL A 466 -6.76 9.42 -30.35
CA VAL A 466 -7.06 8.67 -31.58
C VAL A 466 -7.93 9.49 -32.52
N ASP A 467 -7.74 9.34 -33.82
CA ASP A 467 -8.50 10.13 -34.81
C ASP A 467 -9.97 9.66 -34.93
N ASP A 468 -10.16 8.32 -34.96
CA ASP A 468 -11.48 7.66 -35.05
C ASP A 468 -11.63 6.70 -33.88
N VAL A 469 -12.48 7.06 -32.92
CA VAL A 469 -12.69 6.30 -31.67
C VAL A 469 -13.29 4.93 -31.97
N ASP A 470 -14.31 4.88 -32.85
CA ASP A 470 -15.02 3.62 -33.12
C ASP A 470 -14.14 2.62 -33.86
N ALA A 471 -13.37 3.09 -34.85
CA ALA A 471 -12.39 2.27 -35.55
C ALA A 471 -11.26 1.80 -34.61
N ALA A 472 -10.78 2.67 -33.74
CA ALA A 472 -9.75 2.34 -32.75
C ALA A 472 -10.24 1.29 -31.75
N ILE A 473 -11.45 1.42 -31.22
CA ILE A 473 -12.08 0.42 -30.32
C ILE A 473 -12.28 -0.90 -31.03
N ALA A 474 -12.75 -0.89 -32.28
CA ALA A 474 -12.95 -2.13 -33.06
C ALA A 474 -11.63 -2.88 -33.25
N GLU A 475 -10.54 -2.19 -33.60
CA GLU A 475 -9.22 -2.81 -33.73
C GLU A 475 -8.68 -3.27 -32.37
N TYR A 476 -8.83 -2.47 -31.31
CA TYR A 476 -8.43 -2.84 -29.95
C TYR A 476 -9.11 -4.15 -29.50
N ARG A 477 -10.44 -4.24 -29.63
CA ARG A 477 -11.22 -5.45 -29.31
C ARG A 477 -10.76 -6.67 -30.10
N LYS A 478 -10.50 -6.51 -31.40
CA LYS A 478 -9.98 -7.55 -32.27
C LYS A 478 -8.59 -8.04 -31.81
N GLN A 479 -7.69 -7.13 -31.44
CA GLN A 479 -6.35 -7.48 -30.94
C GLN A 479 -6.43 -8.16 -29.56
N LEU A 480 -7.34 -7.73 -28.67
CA LEU A 480 -7.59 -8.40 -27.39
C LEU A 480 -8.08 -9.84 -27.57
N GLN A 481 -9.00 -10.07 -28.52
CA GLN A 481 -9.48 -11.43 -28.85
C GLN A 481 -8.34 -12.29 -29.39
N ALA A 482 -7.51 -11.75 -30.29
CA ALA A 482 -6.33 -12.45 -30.81
C ALA A 482 -5.28 -12.75 -29.73
N ALA A 483 -5.18 -11.91 -28.71
CA ALA A 483 -4.30 -12.09 -27.55
C ALA A 483 -4.84 -13.09 -26.51
N GLY A 484 -6.08 -13.57 -26.66
CA GLY A 484 -6.68 -14.59 -25.79
C GLY A 484 -7.41 -14.03 -24.59
N ILE A 485 -8.02 -12.83 -24.68
CA ILE A 485 -8.78 -12.21 -23.57
C ILE A 485 -9.90 -13.14 -23.06
N ASP A 486 -10.57 -13.89 -23.91
CA ASP A 486 -11.66 -14.79 -23.51
C ASP A 486 -11.16 -15.90 -22.57
N LYS A 487 -9.97 -16.44 -22.84
CA LYS A 487 -9.34 -17.44 -21.97
C LYS A 487 -8.91 -16.84 -20.64
N LEU A 488 -8.33 -15.64 -20.67
CA LEU A 488 -7.94 -14.91 -19.46
C LEU A 488 -9.15 -14.59 -18.60
N LEU A 489 -10.23 -14.07 -19.21
CA LEU A 489 -11.47 -13.75 -18.51
C LEU A 489 -12.10 -15.00 -17.88
N ALA A 490 -12.15 -16.11 -18.59
CA ALA A 490 -12.68 -17.38 -18.10
C ALA A 490 -11.88 -17.90 -16.89
N GLU A 491 -10.55 -17.81 -16.92
CA GLU A 491 -9.67 -18.21 -15.82
C GLU A 491 -9.91 -17.34 -14.59
N VAL A 492 -9.91 -16.01 -14.75
CA VAL A 492 -10.16 -15.08 -13.64
C VAL A 492 -11.55 -15.32 -13.05
N SER A 493 -12.58 -15.43 -13.86
CA SER A 493 -13.96 -15.70 -13.40
C SER A 493 -14.05 -17.02 -12.62
N ALA A 494 -13.43 -18.09 -13.09
CA ALA A 494 -13.43 -19.38 -12.41
C ALA A 494 -12.74 -19.32 -11.03
N GLN A 495 -11.62 -18.60 -10.94
CA GLN A 495 -10.91 -18.43 -9.67
C GLN A 495 -11.68 -17.55 -8.69
N MET A 496 -12.35 -16.49 -9.17
CA MET A 496 -13.19 -15.64 -8.34
C MET A 496 -14.41 -16.41 -7.80
N GLU A 497 -15.09 -17.22 -8.62
CA GLU A 497 -16.18 -18.08 -8.16
C GLU A 497 -15.72 -19.09 -7.10
N ALA A 498 -14.55 -19.69 -7.28
CA ALA A 498 -13.95 -20.57 -6.29
C ALA A 498 -13.61 -19.82 -5.00
N TYR A 499 -13.12 -18.57 -5.10
CA TYR A 499 -12.85 -17.70 -3.97
C TYR A 499 -14.14 -17.33 -3.22
N TYR A 500 -15.20 -16.92 -3.91
CA TYR A 500 -16.51 -16.61 -3.30
C TYR A 500 -17.10 -17.81 -2.59
N THR A 501 -17.09 -18.98 -3.23
CA THR A 501 -17.59 -20.23 -2.64
C THR A 501 -16.82 -20.61 -1.36
N ARG A 502 -15.48 -20.57 -1.41
CA ARG A 502 -14.61 -20.93 -0.28
C ARG A 502 -14.81 -20.01 0.93
N ASN A 503 -15.09 -18.74 0.68
CA ASN A 503 -15.23 -17.72 1.73
C ASN A 503 -16.69 -17.42 2.10
N ASN A 504 -17.68 -18.17 1.56
CA ASN A 504 -19.11 -17.96 1.76
C ASN A 504 -19.55 -16.51 1.43
N ILE A 505 -19.01 -15.95 0.35
CA ILE A 505 -19.33 -14.62 -0.14
C ILE A 505 -20.49 -14.75 -1.13
N ASN A 506 -21.56 -14.00 -0.88
CA ASN A 506 -22.76 -13.93 -1.73
C ASN A 506 -22.90 -12.54 -2.33
#